data_dc481b2f57435c5667e3a1ce65900aa0
#
_entry.id   dc481b2f57435c5667e3a1ce65900aa0
#
_cell.length_a   1.000
_cell.length_b   1.000
_cell.length_c   1.000
_cell.angle_alpha   90.00
_cell.angle_beta   90.00
_cell.angle_gamma   90.00
#
_symmetry.space_group_name_H-M   'P 1'
#
loop_
_entity.id
_entity.type
_entity.pdbx_description
1 polymer ?
#
loop_
_entity_poly.entity_id
_entity_poly.type
_entity_poly.pdbx_seq_one_letter_code
_entity_poly.pdbx_strand_id
1 'polypeptide(L)'
;VAAARALLSAHPDCNVLLADDGLQHLRLARDVEIVVMDERGIGNGWPLPAGPLRECPARVAEADVLVLNGDAPVPSQVGPRRVFRMRLVGDRWRNLHDPQRTCGAAELRGRRLHALAGIGNPLRFFRQVELMGLQAQSHAFPDHHAFRPSDLAFAGADTLLMTEKDA
;
A
#
# COMPACT_ATOMS: atom_id res chain seq x y z
N VAL A 1 0.61 -2.64 -22.94
CA VAL A 1 0.17 -3.62 -23.97
C VAL A 1 1.31 -4.55 -24.37
N ALA A 2 2.52 -4.03 -24.69
CA ALA A 2 3.66 -4.88 -25.08
C ALA A 2 4.04 -5.88 -23.97
N ALA A 3 4.17 -5.41 -22.73
CA ALA A 3 4.47 -6.26 -21.57
C ALA A 3 3.42 -7.38 -21.38
N ALA A 4 2.13 -7.07 -21.49
CA ALA A 4 1.07 -8.06 -21.39
C ALA A 4 1.18 -9.14 -22.49
N ARG A 5 1.48 -8.74 -23.72
CA ARG A 5 1.70 -9.70 -24.83
C ARG A 5 2.93 -10.59 -24.58
N ALA A 6 4.03 -10.00 -24.12
CA ALA A 6 5.25 -10.75 -23.79
C ALA A 6 4.99 -11.76 -22.67
N LEU A 7 4.25 -11.35 -21.64
CA LEU A 7 3.88 -12.23 -20.53
C LEU A 7 3.03 -13.41 -21.01
N LEU A 8 1.99 -13.18 -21.81
CA LEU A 8 1.15 -14.23 -22.36
C LEU A 8 1.89 -15.17 -23.32
N SER A 9 2.91 -14.64 -24.04
CA SER A 9 3.77 -15.47 -24.88
C SER A 9 4.69 -16.37 -24.06
N ALA A 10 5.17 -15.87 -22.91
CA ALA A 10 6.05 -16.63 -22.01
C ALA A 10 5.25 -17.63 -21.13
N HIS A 11 3.98 -17.32 -20.85
CA HIS A 11 3.09 -18.10 -19.99
C HIS A 11 1.75 -18.34 -20.68
N PRO A 12 1.68 -19.29 -21.64
CA PRO A 12 0.44 -19.55 -22.42
C PRO A 12 -0.75 -20.07 -21.60
N ASP A 13 -0.50 -20.59 -20.42
CA ASP A 13 -1.49 -21.06 -19.43
C ASP A 13 -2.06 -19.93 -18.57
N CYS A 14 -1.53 -18.71 -18.69
CA CYS A 14 -2.02 -17.53 -17.98
C CYS A 14 -3.41 -17.15 -18.53
N ASN A 15 -4.42 -17.20 -17.68
CA ASN A 15 -5.81 -16.87 -18.01
C ASN A 15 -6.30 -15.58 -17.37
N VAL A 16 -5.54 -14.96 -16.47
CA VAL A 16 -5.84 -13.69 -15.81
C VAL A 16 -4.58 -12.82 -15.77
N LEU A 17 -4.73 -11.56 -16.19
CA LEU A 17 -3.72 -10.51 -16.04
C LEU A 17 -4.21 -9.46 -15.07
N LEU A 18 -3.43 -9.21 -14.01
CA LEU A 18 -3.68 -8.11 -13.09
C LEU A 18 -2.71 -6.96 -13.42
N ALA A 19 -3.27 -5.77 -13.68
CA ALA A 19 -2.50 -4.56 -13.91
C ALA A 19 -2.57 -3.68 -12.66
N ASP A 20 -1.44 -3.50 -11.99
CA ASP A 20 -1.30 -2.55 -10.89
C ASP A 20 -1.18 -1.12 -11.45
N ASP A 21 -1.88 -0.17 -10.82
CA ASP A 21 -1.98 1.24 -11.25
C ASP A 21 -2.37 1.39 -12.76
N GLY A 22 -3.24 0.49 -13.23
CA GLY A 22 -3.59 0.37 -14.65
C GLY A 22 -4.74 1.27 -15.11
N LEU A 23 -5.41 2.02 -14.22
CA LEU A 23 -6.65 2.73 -14.51
C LEU A 23 -6.51 3.72 -15.68
N GLN A 24 -5.41 4.48 -15.75
CA GLN A 24 -5.10 5.43 -16.82
C GLN A 24 -4.54 4.78 -18.09
N HIS A 25 -4.32 3.46 -18.09
CA HIS A 25 -3.75 2.78 -19.25
C HIS A 25 -4.81 2.38 -20.26
N LEU A 26 -5.50 3.34 -20.86
CA LEU A 26 -6.68 3.17 -21.71
C LEU A 26 -6.46 2.27 -22.95
N ARG A 27 -5.20 2.08 -23.39
CA ARG A 27 -4.86 1.19 -24.52
C ARG A 27 -4.84 -0.30 -24.16
N LEU A 28 -4.93 -0.63 -22.86
CA LEU A 28 -5.07 -2.00 -22.38
C LEU A 28 -6.57 -2.28 -22.20
N ALA A 29 -7.11 -3.11 -23.07
CA ALA A 29 -8.48 -3.63 -22.89
C ALA A 29 -8.54 -4.40 -21.55
N ARG A 30 -9.65 -4.26 -20.86
CA ARG A 30 -9.87 -4.88 -19.55
C ARG A 30 -11.30 -5.33 -19.40
N ASP A 31 -11.49 -6.44 -18.72
CA ASP A 31 -12.81 -7.04 -18.48
C ASP A 31 -13.40 -6.51 -17.16
N VAL A 32 -12.54 -6.17 -16.19
CA VAL A 32 -12.92 -5.66 -14.87
C VAL A 32 -12.02 -4.54 -14.45
N GLU A 33 -12.61 -3.46 -13.95
CA GLU A 33 -11.91 -2.32 -13.33
C GLU A 33 -12.19 -2.29 -11.84
N ILE A 34 -11.11 -2.30 -11.05
CA ILE A 34 -11.17 -2.20 -9.59
C ILE A 34 -10.49 -0.91 -9.17
N VAL A 35 -11.24 -0.01 -8.56
CA VAL A 35 -10.69 1.20 -7.92
C VAL A 35 -10.45 0.90 -6.45
N VAL A 36 -9.24 1.15 -5.98
CA VAL A 36 -8.89 1.07 -4.55
C VAL A 36 -8.75 2.49 -4.01
N MET A 37 -9.43 2.77 -2.93
CA MET A 37 -9.45 4.08 -2.29
C MET A 37 -9.13 3.94 -0.80
N ASP A 38 -8.24 4.78 -0.30
CA ASP A 38 -7.94 4.87 1.12
C ASP A 38 -8.74 5.99 1.82
N GLU A 39 -8.48 6.22 3.09
CA GLU A 39 -9.16 7.22 3.93
C GLU A 39 -9.03 8.67 3.43
N ARG A 40 -8.08 8.98 2.53
CA ARG A 40 -7.97 10.28 1.87
C ARG A 40 -9.11 10.53 0.87
N GLY A 41 -9.76 9.45 0.41
CA GLY A 41 -10.86 9.51 -0.52
C GLY A 41 -10.49 10.18 -1.83
N ILE A 42 -11.35 11.09 -2.26
CA ILE A 42 -11.13 11.92 -3.48
C ILE A 42 -10.44 13.26 -3.16
N GLY A 43 -9.99 13.47 -1.91
CA GLY A 43 -9.40 14.73 -1.48
C GLY A 43 -10.37 15.91 -1.67
N ASN A 44 -9.87 16.99 -2.30
CA ASN A 44 -10.71 18.16 -2.63
C ASN A 44 -11.55 17.98 -3.90
N GLY A 45 -11.51 16.81 -4.54
CA GLY A 45 -12.29 16.47 -5.73
C GLY A 45 -11.75 17.03 -7.05
N TRP A 46 -10.60 17.70 -7.05
CA TRP A 46 -10.02 18.30 -8.25
C TRP A 46 -8.88 17.45 -8.83
N PRO A 47 -8.80 17.39 -10.18
CA PRO A 47 -7.63 16.83 -10.84
C PRO A 47 -6.37 17.69 -10.67
N LEU A 48 -5.21 17.08 -10.90
CA LEU A 48 -3.94 17.79 -10.99
C LEU A 48 -4.01 18.94 -12.01
N PRO A 49 -3.39 20.09 -11.72
CA PRO A 49 -2.61 20.42 -10.53
C PRO A 49 -3.42 21.01 -9.37
N ALA A 50 -4.73 21.20 -9.51
CA ALA A 50 -5.58 21.84 -8.51
C ALA A 50 -5.93 20.92 -7.33
N GLY A 51 -5.78 19.63 -7.50
CA GLY A 51 -6.01 18.61 -6.47
C GLY A 51 -5.18 17.34 -6.72
N PRO A 52 -5.41 16.29 -5.92
CA PRO A 52 -4.59 15.09 -5.96
C PRO A 52 -5.02 14.08 -7.03
N LEU A 53 -6.12 14.31 -7.72
CA LEU A 53 -6.70 13.32 -8.62
C LEU A 53 -5.99 13.30 -9.98
N ARG A 54 -5.82 12.11 -10.54
CA ARG A 54 -5.33 11.93 -11.92
C ARG A 54 -6.46 12.05 -12.94
N GLU A 55 -7.72 11.82 -12.50
CA GLU A 55 -8.92 11.86 -13.33
C GLU A 55 -10.10 12.48 -12.57
N CYS A 56 -11.15 12.84 -13.29
CA CYS A 56 -12.38 13.35 -12.67
C CYS A 56 -13.00 12.32 -11.72
N PRO A 57 -13.54 12.73 -10.55
CA PRO A 57 -14.21 11.83 -9.60
C PRO A 57 -15.31 10.96 -10.21
N ALA A 58 -15.98 11.44 -11.25
CA ALA A 58 -17.01 10.67 -11.97
C ALA A 58 -16.48 9.34 -12.52
N ARG A 59 -15.18 9.23 -12.78
CA ARG A 59 -14.54 8.00 -13.26
C ARG A 59 -14.70 6.82 -12.29
N VAL A 60 -14.79 7.09 -10.98
CA VAL A 60 -15.07 6.06 -9.97
C VAL A 60 -16.41 5.38 -10.20
N ALA A 61 -17.40 6.14 -10.73
CA ALA A 61 -18.73 5.60 -11.02
C ALA A 61 -18.75 4.64 -12.23
N GLU A 62 -17.73 4.66 -13.08
CA GLU A 62 -17.62 3.76 -14.24
C GLU A 62 -16.95 2.43 -13.89
N ALA A 63 -16.19 2.36 -12.80
CA ALA A 63 -15.51 1.15 -12.37
C ALA A 63 -16.50 0.06 -11.93
N ASP A 64 -16.15 -1.21 -12.14
CA ASP A 64 -16.99 -2.35 -11.77
C ASP A 64 -17.03 -2.57 -10.26
N VAL A 65 -15.89 -2.30 -9.59
CA VAL A 65 -15.71 -2.56 -8.17
C VAL A 65 -14.98 -1.38 -7.52
N LEU A 66 -15.47 -0.97 -6.36
CA LEU A 66 -14.77 -0.07 -5.45
C LEU A 66 -14.32 -0.82 -4.20
N VAL A 67 -13.05 -0.79 -3.91
CA VAL A 67 -12.47 -1.33 -2.67
C VAL A 67 -12.05 -0.18 -1.77
N LEU A 68 -12.65 -0.08 -0.61
CA LEU A 68 -12.34 0.93 0.42
C LEU A 68 -11.36 0.32 1.42
N ASN A 69 -10.19 0.92 1.52
CA ASN A 69 -9.16 0.49 2.45
C ASN A 69 -9.31 1.23 3.79
N GLY A 70 -9.49 0.47 4.87
CA GLY A 70 -9.74 1.03 6.19
C GLY A 70 -11.12 1.66 6.30
N ASP A 71 -11.19 2.81 6.95
CA ASP A 71 -12.43 3.55 7.22
C ASP A 71 -12.74 4.61 6.13
N ALA A 72 -12.22 4.41 4.92
CA ALA A 72 -12.47 5.29 3.79
C ALA A 72 -13.98 5.54 3.59
N PRO A 73 -14.40 6.81 3.36
CA PRO A 73 -15.80 7.11 3.08
C PRO A 73 -16.20 6.59 1.70
N VAL A 74 -17.46 6.20 1.55
CA VAL A 74 -18.01 5.91 0.22
C VAL A 74 -18.23 7.23 -0.50
N PRO A 75 -17.61 7.47 -1.67
CA PRO A 75 -17.84 8.68 -2.43
C PRO A 75 -19.30 8.79 -2.88
N SER A 76 -19.88 10.00 -2.82
CA SER A 76 -21.26 10.24 -3.24
C SER A 76 -21.51 9.97 -4.73
N GLN A 77 -20.46 9.98 -5.53
CA GLN A 77 -20.49 9.69 -6.97
C GLN A 77 -20.64 8.20 -7.28
N VAL A 78 -20.44 7.34 -6.29
CA VAL A 78 -20.58 5.88 -6.47
C VAL A 78 -22.06 5.53 -6.39
N GLY A 79 -22.65 5.16 -7.53
CA GLY A 79 -23.97 4.54 -7.57
C GLY A 79 -23.98 3.16 -6.87
N PRO A 80 -25.09 2.40 -6.91
CA PRO A 80 -25.25 1.11 -6.22
C PRO A 80 -24.41 0.01 -6.89
N ARG A 81 -23.08 0.19 -6.89
CA ARG A 81 -22.10 -0.77 -7.42
C ARG A 81 -21.52 -1.63 -6.31
N ARG A 82 -20.73 -2.63 -6.69
CA ARG A 82 -20.08 -3.54 -5.75
C ARG A 82 -19.00 -2.77 -4.97
N VAL A 83 -19.31 -2.45 -3.72
CA VAL A 83 -18.38 -1.79 -2.79
C VAL A 83 -17.93 -2.82 -1.76
N PHE A 84 -16.62 -2.99 -1.65
CA PHE A 84 -16.03 -3.86 -0.65
C PHE A 84 -15.15 -3.04 0.30
N ARG A 85 -15.04 -3.50 1.54
CA ARG A 85 -14.06 -2.97 2.50
C ARG A 85 -12.94 -3.95 2.67
N MET A 86 -11.72 -3.45 2.69
CA MET A 86 -10.53 -4.23 3.00
C MET A 86 -9.79 -3.60 4.18
N ARG A 87 -9.08 -4.42 4.90
CA ARG A 87 -8.10 -3.98 5.91
C ARG A 87 -6.80 -4.71 5.66
N LEU A 88 -5.69 -3.99 5.77
CA LEU A 88 -4.38 -4.63 5.78
C LEU A 88 -4.15 -5.19 7.19
N VAL A 89 -4.07 -6.50 7.26
CA VAL A 89 -3.79 -7.22 8.51
C VAL A 89 -2.37 -7.76 8.39
N GLY A 90 -1.44 -7.13 9.09
CA GLY A 90 -0.09 -7.65 9.25
C GLY A 90 0.05 -8.16 10.69
N ASP A 91 0.30 -9.43 10.89
CA ASP A 91 0.45 -10.05 12.20
C ASP A 91 1.83 -10.68 12.42
N ARG A 92 2.65 -10.72 11.38
CA ARG A 92 3.96 -11.39 11.38
C ARG A 92 5.05 -10.47 10.84
N TRP A 93 6.19 -10.57 11.46
CA TRP A 93 7.45 -9.93 11.07
C TRP A 93 8.40 -10.97 10.52
N ARG A 94 9.12 -10.63 9.48
CA ARG A 94 10.11 -11.49 8.83
C ARG A 94 11.50 -10.87 9.00
N ASN A 95 12.47 -11.68 9.34
CA ASN A 95 13.85 -11.21 9.44
C ASN A 95 14.44 -10.97 8.04
N LEU A 96 15.11 -9.83 7.83
CA LEU A 96 15.67 -9.47 6.53
C LEU A 96 16.82 -10.37 6.10
N HIS A 97 17.66 -10.82 7.05
CA HIS A 97 18.82 -11.67 6.74
C HIS A 97 18.42 -13.14 6.62
N ASP A 98 17.37 -13.55 7.31
CA ASP A 98 16.85 -14.92 7.28
C ASP A 98 15.34 -14.89 7.09
N PRO A 99 14.84 -14.89 5.85
CA PRO A 99 13.42 -14.80 5.55
C PRO A 99 12.57 -15.96 6.10
N GLN A 100 13.19 -17.08 6.47
CA GLN A 100 12.49 -18.21 7.11
C GLN A 100 12.19 -17.93 8.57
N ARG A 101 12.93 -17.01 9.16
CA ARG A 101 12.74 -16.61 10.56
C ARG A 101 11.66 -15.54 10.65
N THR A 102 10.51 -15.93 11.19
CA THR A 102 9.38 -15.03 11.41
C THR A 102 9.00 -14.99 12.88
N CYS A 103 8.43 -13.86 13.33
CA CYS A 103 7.91 -13.71 14.68
C CYS A 103 6.59 -12.94 14.69
N GLY A 104 5.80 -13.11 15.71
CA GLY A 104 4.61 -12.30 15.99
C GLY A 104 4.92 -11.08 16.87
N ALA A 105 3.93 -10.20 17.01
CA ALA A 105 4.08 -9.02 17.87
C ALA A 105 4.39 -9.37 19.33
N ALA A 106 3.88 -10.48 19.83
CA ALA A 106 4.13 -10.92 21.22
C ALA A 106 5.62 -11.12 21.52
N GLU A 107 6.40 -11.60 20.55
CA GLU A 107 7.83 -11.86 20.69
C GLU A 107 8.68 -10.58 20.64
N LEU A 108 8.09 -9.49 20.16
CA LEU A 108 8.74 -8.17 20.06
C LEU A 108 8.42 -7.27 21.26
N ARG A 109 7.41 -7.63 22.07
CA ARG A 109 7.05 -6.84 23.26
C ARG A 109 8.20 -6.78 24.26
N GLY A 110 8.38 -5.61 24.86
CA GLY A 110 9.45 -5.38 25.83
C GLY A 110 10.85 -5.18 25.23
N ARG A 111 10.99 -5.28 23.91
CA ARG A 111 12.22 -4.89 23.21
C ARG A 111 12.22 -3.39 22.95
N ARG A 112 13.39 -2.84 22.79
CA ARG A 112 13.55 -1.47 22.24
C ARG A 112 13.35 -1.56 20.73
N LEU A 113 12.29 -0.88 20.25
CA LEU A 113 11.86 -0.97 18.86
C LEU A 113 11.97 0.40 18.20
N HIS A 114 12.45 0.39 16.98
CA HIS A 114 12.38 1.51 16.07
C HIS A 114 11.55 1.11 14.85
N ALA A 115 10.58 1.94 14.46
CA ALA A 115 9.75 1.76 13.27
C ALA A 115 10.16 2.80 12.23
N LEU A 116 10.54 2.35 11.05
CA LEU A 116 11.03 3.21 9.97
C LEU A 116 10.16 3.00 8.74
N ALA A 117 9.81 4.09 8.05
CA ALA A 117 9.07 4.02 6.79
C ALA A 117 9.41 5.17 5.85
N GLY A 118 9.78 4.81 4.60
CA GLY A 118 10.01 5.69 3.45
C GLY A 118 8.94 5.48 2.37
N ILE A 119 7.67 5.48 2.77
CA ILE A 119 6.50 5.27 1.90
C ILE A 119 5.61 6.51 1.89
N GLY A 120 4.71 6.63 0.91
CA GLY A 120 3.83 7.80 0.75
C GLY A 120 2.90 8.10 1.94
N ASN A 121 2.65 7.15 2.83
CA ASN A 121 1.91 7.38 4.09
C ASN A 121 2.55 6.60 5.25
N PRO A 122 3.67 7.10 5.83
CA PRO A 122 4.38 6.43 6.91
C PRO A 122 3.56 6.32 8.20
N LEU A 123 2.68 7.29 8.48
CA LEU A 123 1.84 7.29 9.68
C LEU A 123 0.92 6.07 9.76
N ARG A 124 0.48 5.55 8.62
CA ARG A 124 -0.32 4.35 8.55
C ARG A 124 0.45 3.11 9.05
N PHE A 125 1.72 2.99 8.66
CA PHE A 125 2.58 1.91 9.15
C PHE A 125 2.80 2.03 10.65
N PHE A 126 3.11 3.21 11.17
CA PHE A 126 3.34 3.43 12.60
C PHE A 126 2.08 3.11 13.42
N ARG A 127 0.92 3.57 12.96
CA ARG A 127 -0.36 3.22 13.58
C ARG A 127 -0.62 1.70 13.58
N GLN A 128 -0.24 0.99 12.52
CA GLN A 128 -0.36 -0.46 12.48
C GLN A 128 0.52 -1.14 13.53
N VAL A 129 1.76 -0.67 13.72
CA VAL A 129 2.67 -1.14 14.78
C VAL A 129 2.07 -0.92 16.17
N GLU A 130 1.49 0.25 16.42
CA GLU A 130 0.80 0.57 17.68
C GLU A 130 -0.43 -0.32 17.92
N LEU A 131 -1.25 -0.55 16.88
CA LEU A 131 -2.43 -1.44 16.95
C LEU A 131 -2.07 -2.89 17.26
N MET A 132 -0.85 -3.33 16.94
CA MET A 132 -0.30 -4.62 17.34
C MET A 132 0.14 -4.65 18.83
N GLY A 133 0.01 -3.54 19.56
CA GLY A 133 0.44 -3.39 20.93
C GLY A 133 1.96 -3.28 21.08
N LEU A 134 2.66 -2.82 20.04
CA LEU A 134 4.09 -2.56 20.06
C LEU A 134 4.35 -1.06 20.27
N GLN A 135 5.31 -0.77 21.16
CA GLN A 135 5.80 0.58 21.38
C GLN A 135 7.12 0.74 20.63
N ALA A 136 7.13 1.53 19.56
CA ALA A 136 8.31 1.77 18.75
C ALA A 136 8.55 3.27 18.57
N GLN A 137 9.81 3.68 18.55
CA GLN A 137 10.17 5.03 18.13
C GLN A 137 10.02 5.13 16.61
N SER A 138 9.18 6.06 16.13
CA SER A 138 8.87 6.22 14.72
C SER A 138 9.85 7.13 14.00
N HIS A 139 10.29 6.69 12.81
CA HIS A 139 11.22 7.44 11.93
C HIS A 139 10.63 7.49 10.53
N ALA A 140 10.07 8.65 10.17
CA ALA A 140 9.52 8.88 8.83
C ALA A 140 10.61 9.41 7.89
N PHE A 141 10.67 8.83 6.69
CA PHE A 141 11.52 9.26 5.59
C PHE A 141 10.68 9.65 4.38
N PRO A 142 11.23 10.43 3.45
CA PRO A 142 10.56 10.73 2.18
C PRO A 142 10.17 9.45 1.42
N ASP A 143 9.11 9.50 0.62
CA ASP A 143 8.72 8.36 -0.22
C ASP A 143 9.86 8.01 -1.19
N HIS A 144 10.10 6.71 -1.37
CA HIS A 144 11.22 6.18 -2.16
C HIS A 144 12.62 6.61 -1.67
N HIS A 145 12.76 6.86 -0.37
CA HIS A 145 14.06 7.19 0.21
C HIS A 145 15.09 6.07 -0.03
N ALA A 146 16.26 6.43 -0.57
CA ALA A 146 17.38 5.50 -0.72
C ALA A 146 18.17 5.42 0.58
N PHE A 147 17.86 4.44 1.42
CA PHE A 147 18.46 4.27 2.74
C PHE A 147 19.97 4.04 2.69
N ARG A 148 20.69 4.69 3.61
CA ARG A 148 22.13 4.53 3.84
C ARG A 148 22.35 4.05 5.27
N PRO A 149 23.48 3.41 5.57
CA PRO A 149 23.79 2.98 6.93
C PRO A 149 23.74 4.13 7.96
N SER A 150 24.10 5.35 7.56
CA SER A 150 24.00 6.55 8.41
C SER A 150 22.57 6.87 8.83
N ASP A 151 21.59 6.57 8.01
CA ASP A 151 20.16 6.84 8.27
C ASP A 151 19.62 5.91 9.35
N LEU A 152 20.31 4.81 9.63
CA LEU A 152 19.94 3.78 10.61
C LEU A 152 20.81 3.85 11.89
N ALA A 153 21.71 4.81 12.00
CA ALA A 153 22.66 4.92 13.12
C ALA A 153 21.95 5.08 14.48
N PHE A 154 20.73 5.62 14.48
CA PHE A 154 19.91 5.77 15.68
C PHE A 154 19.48 4.41 16.31
N ALA A 155 19.38 3.36 15.51
CA ALA A 155 18.89 2.08 15.99
C ALA A 155 19.93 1.30 16.83
N GLY A 156 21.22 1.55 16.61
CA GLY A 156 22.29 0.84 17.32
C GLY A 156 22.10 -0.69 17.22
N ALA A 157 21.96 -1.35 18.38
CA ALA A 157 21.69 -2.78 18.49
C ALA A 157 20.20 -3.09 18.72
N ASP A 158 19.32 -2.10 18.68
CA ASP A 158 17.89 -2.27 18.91
C ASP A 158 17.19 -2.94 17.70
N THR A 159 15.96 -3.36 17.89
CA THR A 159 15.21 -4.01 16.81
C THR A 159 14.58 -2.96 15.89
N LEU A 160 14.88 -3.03 14.60
CA LEU A 160 14.33 -2.16 13.58
C LEU A 160 13.18 -2.86 12.85
N LEU A 161 12.05 -2.19 12.79
CA LEU A 161 10.86 -2.60 12.04
C LEU A 161 10.69 -1.70 10.82
N MET A 162 10.45 -2.27 9.65
CA MET A 162 10.24 -1.52 8.41
C MET A 162 9.20 -2.19 7.52
N THR A 163 8.72 -1.48 6.52
CA THR A 163 7.84 -2.06 5.53
C THR A 163 8.64 -2.95 4.56
N GLU A 164 7.98 -3.88 3.89
CA GLU A 164 8.63 -4.73 2.88
C GLU A 164 9.18 -3.91 1.70
N LYS A 165 8.57 -2.76 1.42
CA LYS A 165 9.02 -1.83 0.37
C LYS A 165 10.35 -1.13 0.75
N ASP A 166 10.61 -0.97 2.03
CA ASP A 166 11.79 -0.28 2.57
C ASP A 166 12.93 -1.24 2.92
N ALA A 167 12.72 -2.55 2.75
CA ALA A 167 13.61 -3.64 3.14
C ALA A 167 14.74 -3.91 2.13
#